data_fecb1cadd8639ee69e4287336b51d988
#
_entry.id   fecb1cadd8639ee69e4287336b51d988
#
_cell.length_a   1.000
_cell.length_b   1.000
_cell.length_c   1.000
_cell.angle_alpha   90.00
_cell.angle_beta   90.00
_cell.angle_gamma   90.00
#
_symmetry.space_group_name_H-M   'P 1'
#
loop_
_entity.id
_entity.type
_entity.pdbx_description
1 polymer ?
#
loop_
_entity_poly.entity_id
_entity_poly.type
_entity_poly.pdbx_seq_one_letter_code
_entity_poly.pdbx_strand_id
1 'polypeptide(L)'
;MTRSTRRSLAVRALCTLLPTALLLAGAACGGGSRGDAPTIVLVTIDTLRADRVGCYGRAGADTAVIDRLAAEGVRFDAAQTTAPITLPAHASILSGRSLPGHGVLTNSGFSLAESVPLVTESLQKAGYATGGFVSTKLLSPKAGFARGFDSFDDRITLAPTRRGGVTGFPERAGSETAAAALAWLATVPKSKPVFLWVHLFEPHTPYAPPPEIAARHAGDPYQGEVAAADAVLGRLLDGIDRAGRGRVLTFVAGDHGEGLGDHGETTHGIFLFQEVMRVPLIVHGPEWGIRPAVVDASVSLTDLAPTVLELTALPALPGADGLSLAAVVTGRGAAPQRGGVFAESHMPQIEYGWSGLRALVQGRTKLIQAPRSALYDLAEDPREKRDLAVARASEMPALVEALTDLRRRAVASAPAAADSNASVSEDQMKDLQALGYAASGRPNRPAGVDLVDPNAINPLDRTEYVGLFA
;
A
#
# COMPACT_ATOMS: atom_id res chain seq x y z
N MET A 1 -27.65 -40.77 -75.78
CA MET A 1 -26.97 -40.43 -77.04
C MET A 1 -25.86 -39.47 -76.75
N THR A 2 -24.70 -39.88 -77.20
CA THR A 2 -23.40 -39.29 -77.49
C THR A 2 -22.66 -38.63 -76.29
N ARG A 3 -21.65 -39.37 -75.78
CA ARG A 3 -20.23 -39.59 -76.13
C ARG A 3 -19.45 -38.32 -76.48
N SER A 4 -18.42 -37.99 -75.68
CA SER A 4 -17.05 -37.87 -76.15
C SER A 4 -16.09 -37.36 -75.04
N THR A 5 -15.25 -38.26 -74.53
CA THR A 5 -13.81 -38.46 -74.63
C THR A 5 -12.88 -37.37 -74.09
N ARG A 6 -12.20 -37.73 -73.01
CA ARG A 6 -10.77 -37.74 -72.70
C ARG A 6 -9.89 -36.61 -73.29
N ARG A 7 -9.10 -36.00 -72.38
CA ARG A 7 -7.62 -36.09 -72.45
C ARG A 7 -7.00 -35.60 -71.11
N SER A 8 -6.24 -36.55 -70.52
CA SER A 8 -5.32 -36.27 -69.39
C SER A 8 -4.06 -35.57 -69.90
N LEU A 9 -3.63 -34.59 -69.17
CA LEU A 9 -2.26 -34.05 -69.22
C LEU A 9 -1.69 -33.97 -67.80
N ALA A 10 -0.77 -34.87 -67.52
CA ALA A 10 0.05 -34.85 -66.34
C ALA A 10 1.07 -33.72 -66.49
N VAL A 11 1.06 -32.75 -65.58
CA VAL A 11 2.13 -31.80 -65.42
C VAL A 11 2.82 -32.07 -64.09
N ARG A 12 4.05 -32.51 -64.17
CA ARG A 12 4.95 -32.69 -63.05
C ARG A 12 5.24 -31.36 -62.41
N ALA A 13 4.77 -31.14 -61.18
CA ALA A 13 5.19 -30.01 -60.37
C ALA A 13 6.50 -30.36 -59.66
N LEU A 14 7.51 -29.61 -60.01
CA LEU A 14 8.84 -29.60 -59.42
C LEU A 14 8.73 -28.91 -58.02
N CYS A 15 8.89 -29.69 -56.94
CA CYS A 15 9.00 -29.17 -55.60
C CYS A 15 10.35 -28.42 -55.43
N THR A 16 10.35 -27.12 -55.52
CA THR A 16 11.44 -26.27 -55.01
C THR A 16 11.25 -26.03 -53.54
N LEU A 17 12.06 -26.70 -52.72
CA LEU A 17 12.24 -26.41 -51.30
C LEU A 17 12.91 -25.05 -51.15
N LEU A 18 12.17 -24.04 -50.75
CA LEU A 18 12.73 -22.82 -50.18
C LEU A 18 13.00 -23.06 -48.69
N PRO A 19 14.19 -22.77 -48.17
CA PRO A 19 14.44 -22.78 -46.74
C PRO A 19 13.77 -21.54 -46.12
N THR A 20 12.81 -21.78 -45.23
CA THR A 20 12.24 -20.74 -44.37
C THR A 20 13.33 -20.28 -43.41
N ALA A 21 13.98 -19.18 -43.72
CA ALA A 21 14.87 -18.50 -42.80
C ALA A 21 14.01 -17.94 -41.65
N LEU A 22 14.07 -18.63 -40.50
CA LEU A 22 13.53 -18.13 -39.24
C LEU A 22 14.36 -16.93 -38.83
N LEU A 23 13.87 -15.71 -39.13
CA LEU A 23 14.39 -14.48 -38.59
C LEU A 23 14.09 -14.48 -37.08
N LEU A 24 15.07 -14.97 -36.31
CA LEU A 24 15.21 -14.62 -34.91
C LEU A 24 15.42 -13.10 -34.88
N ALA A 25 14.34 -12.34 -34.65
CA ALA A 25 14.42 -10.98 -34.21
C ALA A 25 15.09 -11.01 -32.83
N GLY A 26 16.42 -10.93 -32.83
CA GLY A 26 17.17 -10.67 -31.64
C GLY A 26 16.68 -9.34 -31.08
N ALA A 27 16.05 -9.39 -29.93
CA ALA A 27 15.85 -8.21 -29.11
C ALA A 27 17.24 -7.57 -28.95
N ALA A 28 17.45 -6.47 -29.64
CA ALA A 28 18.61 -5.64 -29.42
C ALA A 28 18.50 -5.13 -27.98
N CYS A 29 19.13 -5.82 -27.05
CA CYS A 29 19.50 -5.26 -25.78
C CYS A 29 20.37 -4.06 -26.11
N GLY A 30 19.77 -2.87 -26.09
CA GLY A 30 20.51 -1.61 -26.13
C GLY A 30 21.63 -1.72 -25.09
N GLY A 31 22.87 -1.55 -25.52
CA GLY A 31 24.05 -1.55 -24.67
C GLY A 31 23.96 -0.38 -23.69
N GLY A 32 23.28 -0.59 -22.57
CA GLY A 32 23.36 0.27 -21.41
C GLY A 32 24.79 0.17 -20.86
N SER A 33 25.37 1.30 -20.54
CA SER A 33 26.65 1.34 -19.86
C SER A 33 26.57 0.50 -18.57
N ARG A 34 27.65 -0.13 -18.14
CA ARG A 34 27.73 -1.00 -16.95
C ARG A 34 27.30 -0.35 -15.62
N GLY A 35 26.65 0.83 -15.62
CA GLY A 35 26.16 1.56 -14.46
C GLY A 35 24.65 1.76 -14.39
N ASP A 36 23.86 1.24 -15.36
CA ASP A 36 22.44 1.59 -15.52
C ASP A 36 21.44 0.55 -14.97
N ALA A 37 21.86 -0.32 -14.06
CA ALA A 37 20.96 -1.27 -13.45
C ALA A 37 19.87 -0.53 -12.65
N PRO A 38 18.58 -0.86 -12.84
CA PRO A 38 17.47 -0.14 -12.22
C PRO A 38 17.48 -0.29 -10.69
N THR A 39 17.16 0.79 -10.02
CA THR A 39 16.96 0.82 -8.57
C THR A 39 15.53 1.27 -8.29
N ILE A 40 14.72 0.40 -7.71
CA ILE A 40 13.34 0.69 -7.29
C ILE A 40 13.35 0.88 -5.79
N VAL A 41 12.86 2.00 -5.34
CA VAL A 41 12.75 2.38 -3.92
C VAL A 41 11.28 2.53 -3.59
N LEU A 42 10.79 1.74 -2.65
CA LEU A 42 9.48 1.91 -2.03
C LEU A 42 9.69 2.44 -0.61
N VAL A 43 9.18 3.63 -0.34
CA VAL A 43 9.13 4.18 1.02
C VAL A 43 7.70 4.21 1.48
N THR A 44 7.39 3.49 2.55
CA THR A 44 6.10 3.56 3.24
C THR A 44 6.28 4.33 4.55
N ILE A 45 5.39 5.28 4.81
CA ILE A 45 5.42 6.16 5.98
C ILE A 45 4.15 5.89 6.78
N ASP A 46 4.32 5.37 8.00
CA ASP A 46 3.23 4.94 8.88
C ASP A 46 2.35 6.13 9.28
N THR A 47 1.06 5.94 9.30
CA THR A 47 0.05 6.93 9.74
C THR A 47 0.12 8.29 9.02
N LEU A 48 0.71 8.39 7.82
CA LEU A 48 0.89 9.67 7.13
C LEU A 48 -0.40 10.14 6.45
N ARG A 49 -1.06 11.16 7.00
CA ARG A 49 -2.22 11.82 6.42
C ARG A 49 -1.84 12.68 5.21
N ALA A 50 -2.64 12.58 4.14
CA ALA A 50 -2.43 13.42 2.96
C ALA A 50 -2.59 14.91 3.27
N ASP A 51 -3.59 15.32 4.07
CA ASP A 51 -3.85 16.71 4.41
C ASP A 51 -2.81 17.33 5.36
N ARG A 52 -1.77 16.58 5.75
CA ARG A 52 -0.65 17.05 6.57
C ARG A 52 0.63 17.30 5.77
N VAL A 53 0.58 17.09 4.46
CA VAL A 53 1.71 17.25 3.53
C VAL A 53 1.50 18.51 2.67
N GLY A 54 2.58 19.27 2.41
CA GLY A 54 2.52 20.55 1.71
C GLY A 54 1.93 20.46 0.31
N CYS A 55 2.39 19.52 -0.52
CA CYS A 55 1.89 19.33 -1.88
C CYS A 55 0.41 18.90 -1.95
N TYR A 56 -0.20 18.47 -0.84
CA TYR A 56 -1.63 18.19 -0.69
C TYR A 56 -2.41 19.34 -0.03
N GLY A 57 -1.79 20.51 0.13
CA GLY A 57 -2.44 21.75 0.54
C GLY A 57 -2.19 22.20 1.99
N ARG A 58 -1.35 21.51 2.76
CA ARG A 58 -0.99 21.93 4.14
C ARG A 58 0.01 23.08 4.11
N ALA A 59 -0.44 24.28 4.44
CA ALA A 59 0.47 25.41 4.61
C ALA A 59 1.40 25.18 5.81
N GLY A 60 2.70 25.42 5.64
CA GLY A 60 3.69 25.27 6.70
C GLY A 60 3.94 23.81 7.13
N ALA A 61 3.73 22.86 6.24
CA ALA A 61 3.89 21.42 6.52
C ALA A 61 5.32 21.00 6.86
N ASP A 62 6.33 21.74 6.40
CA ASP A 62 7.76 21.41 6.53
C ASP A 62 8.10 20.04 5.89
N THR A 63 7.56 19.82 4.67
CA THR A 63 7.67 18.56 3.88
C THR A 63 8.34 18.80 2.53
N ALA A 64 9.43 19.55 2.54
CA ALA A 64 10.09 20.03 1.32
C ALA A 64 10.58 18.90 0.40
N VAL A 65 10.95 17.74 0.92
CA VAL A 65 11.42 16.60 0.13
C VAL A 65 10.25 15.93 -0.59
N ILE A 66 9.16 15.63 0.13
CA ILE A 66 7.94 15.06 -0.45
C ILE A 66 7.36 16.03 -1.48
N ASP A 67 7.30 17.33 -1.17
CA ASP A 67 6.78 18.37 -2.06
C ASP A 67 7.59 18.48 -3.36
N ARG A 68 8.92 18.39 -3.26
CA ARG A 68 9.80 18.35 -4.43
C ARG A 68 9.57 17.12 -5.30
N LEU A 69 9.50 15.92 -4.68
CA LEU A 69 9.22 14.67 -5.42
C LEU A 69 7.86 14.75 -6.14
N ALA A 70 6.86 15.36 -5.51
CA ALA A 70 5.55 15.57 -6.12
C ALA A 70 5.59 16.57 -7.28
N ALA A 71 6.40 17.65 -7.15
CA ALA A 71 6.56 18.65 -8.19
C ALA A 71 7.34 18.13 -9.41
N GLU A 72 8.23 17.17 -9.21
CA GLU A 72 9.09 16.59 -10.25
C GLU A 72 8.56 15.24 -10.79
N GLY A 73 7.55 14.65 -10.13
CA GLY A 73 6.99 13.34 -10.42
C GLY A 73 5.47 13.33 -10.60
N VAL A 74 4.86 12.20 -10.39
CA VAL A 74 3.40 12.02 -10.43
C VAL A 74 2.85 11.96 -9.02
N ARG A 75 1.95 12.89 -8.68
CA ARG A 75 1.20 12.91 -7.44
C ARG A 75 -0.23 12.41 -7.66
N PHE A 76 -0.72 11.54 -6.79
CA PHE A 76 -2.09 11.05 -6.80
C PHE A 76 -2.90 11.74 -5.71
N ASP A 77 -3.91 12.53 -6.09
CA ASP A 77 -4.69 13.34 -5.14
C ASP A 77 -5.75 12.53 -4.38
N ALA A 78 -6.12 11.37 -4.90
CA ALA A 78 -7.17 10.51 -4.35
C ALA A 78 -6.71 9.06 -4.12
N ALA A 79 -5.46 8.86 -3.69
CA ALA A 79 -4.99 7.54 -3.29
C ALA A 79 -5.63 7.10 -1.96
N GLN A 80 -6.11 5.87 -1.91
CA GLN A 80 -6.80 5.28 -0.76
C GLN A 80 -6.06 4.04 -0.28
N THR A 81 -5.91 3.90 1.04
CA THR A 81 -5.53 2.62 1.64
C THR A 81 -6.68 1.62 1.61
N THR A 82 -6.39 0.35 1.85
CA THR A 82 -7.38 -0.73 1.92
C THR A 82 -7.84 -1.04 3.33
N ALA A 83 -7.09 -0.57 4.33
CA ALA A 83 -7.36 -0.72 5.75
C ALA A 83 -6.76 0.44 6.54
N PRO A 84 -7.38 0.88 7.63
CA PRO A 84 -6.87 1.97 8.46
C PRO A 84 -5.84 1.47 9.49
N ILE A 85 -4.97 0.48 9.13
CA ILE A 85 -4.08 -0.17 10.08
C ILE A 85 -2.90 -0.85 9.35
N THR A 86 -1.73 -0.86 9.95
CA THR A 86 -0.41 -1.14 9.36
C THR A 86 -0.28 -2.49 8.67
N LEU A 87 -0.56 -3.61 9.38
CA LEU A 87 -0.28 -4.95 8.85
C LEU A 87 -1.11 -5.28 7.60
N PRO A 88 -2.46 -5.09 7.60
CA PRO A 88 -3.29 -5.31 6.42
C PRO A 88 -2.95 -4.38 5.25
N ALA A 89 -2.65 -3.09 5.54
CA ALA A 89 -2.28 -2.13 4.50
C ALA A 89 -1.00 -2.56 3.77
N HIS A 90 0.04 -2.97 4.49
CA HIS A 90 1.29 -3.46 3.89
C HIS A 90 1.12 -4.82 3.19
N ALA A 91 0.27 -5.70 3.71
CA ALA A 91 -0.10 -6.93 3.01
C ALA A 91 -0.72 -6.62 1.63
N SER A 92 -1.57 -5.58 1.57
CA SER A 92 -2.15 -5.09 0.31
C SER A 92 -1.10 -4.48 -0.63
N ILE A 93 -0.19 -3.66 -0.12
CA ILE A 93 0.88 -3.02 -0.90
C ILE A 93 1.78 -4.06 -1.58
N LEU A 94 2.23 -5.09 -0.84
CA LEU A 94 3.19 -6.06 -1.36
C LEU A 94 2.56 -7.19 -2.16
N SER A 95 1.29 -7.53 -1.92
CA SER A 95 0.60 -8.59 -2.66
C SER A 95 -0.24 -8.08 -3.84
N GLY A 96 -0.57 -6.79 -3.88
CA GLY A 96 -1.53 -6.24 -4.85
C GLY A 96 -2.95 -6.74 -4.61
N ARG A 97 -3.29 -7.19 -3.39
CA ARG A 97 -4.61 -7.73 -3.02
C ARG A 97 -5.22 -6.91 -1.90
N SER A 98 -6.52 -6.79 -1.90
CA SER A 98 -7.28 -6.27 -0.76
C SER A 98 -7.45 -7.31 0.36
N LEU A 99 -7.98 -6.89 1.51
CA LEU A 99 -8.09 -7.74 2.71
C LEU A 99 -8.74 -9.10 2.45
N PRO A 100 -9.87 -9.21 1.73
CA PRO A 100 -10.46 -10.51 1.44
C PRO A 100 -9.56 -11.42 0.58
N GLY A 101 -8.67 -10.82 -0.23
CA GLY A 101 -7.75 -11.54 -1.11
C GLY A 101 -6.50 -12.08 -0.43
N HIS A 102 -5.99 -11.43 0.63
CA HIS A 102 -4.79 -11.87 1.35
C HIS A 102 -5.08 -12.38 2.77
N GLY A 103 -6.26 -12.13 3.35
CA GLY A 103 -6.71 -12.71 4.61
C GLY A 103 -6.13 -12.08 5.89
N VAL A 104 -5.28 -11.06 5.81
CA VAL A 104 -4.75 -10.31 6.97
C VAL A 104 -5.74 -9.21 7.32
N LEU A 105 -6.36 -9.26 8.49
CA LEU A 105 -7.53 -8.43 8.83
C LEU A 105 -7.24 -7.35 9.88
N THR A 106 -6.32 -7.62 10.84
CA THR A 106 -5.87 -6.67 11.86
C THR A 106 -4.38 -6.85 12.14
N ASN A 107 -3.81 -5.99 12.99
CA ASN A 107 -2.41 -6.10 13.43
C ASN A 107 -2.16 -7.30 14.35
N SER A 108 -3.23 -7.89 14.92
CA SER A 108 -3.14 -8.93 15.94
C SER A 108 -3.63 -10.27 15.41
N GLY A 109 -2.84 -11.34 15.57
CA GLY A 109 -3.25 -12.71 15.30
C GLY A 109 -3.35 -13.08 13.81
N PHE A 110 -2.79 -12.30 12.93
CA PHE A 110 -2.74 -12.57 11.49
C PHE A 110 -1.31 -12.58 10.98
N SER A 111 -1.08 -13.34 9.94
CA SER A 111 0.16 -13.35 9.16
C SER A 111 -0.16 -13.52 7.68
N LEU A 112 0.73 -13.04 6.84
CA LEU A 112 0.60 -13.16 5.39
C LEU A 112 0.95 -14.59 4.95
N ALA A 113 -0.06 -15.35 4.55
CA ALA A 113 0.08 -16.76 4.20
C ALA A 113 1.08 -16.97 3.03
N GLU A 114 1.82 -18.09 3.06
CA GLU A 114 2.79 -18.42 2.00
C GLU A 114 2.14 -18.57 0.62
N SER A 115 0.87 -18.93 0.57
CA SER A 115 0.10 -19.06 -0.67
C SER A 115 -0.24 -17.73 -1.33
N VAL A 116 -0.06 -16.58 -0.64
CA VAL A 116 -0.24 -15.24 -1.19
C VAL A 116 1.07 -14.78 -1.85
N PRO A 117 1.14 -14.64 -3.18
CA PRO A 117 2.36 -14.22 -3.85
C PRO A 117 2.67 -12.75 -3.60
N LEU A 118 3.96 -12.40 -3.50
CA LEU A 118 4.44 -11.04 -3.24
C LEU A 118 5.25 -10.50 -4.42
N VAL A 119 5.19 -9.19 -4.63
CA VAL A 119 6.02 -8.48 -5.62
C VAL A 119 7.51 -8.69 -5.36
N THR A 120 7.91 -8.78 -4.10
CA THR A 120 9.29 -9.03 -3.64
C THR A 120 9.83 -10.37 -4.15
N GLU A 121 9.01 -11.42 -4.09
CA GLU A 121 9.37 -12.75 -4.59
C GLU A 121 9.57 -12.75 -6.12
N SER A 122 8.74 -12.00 -6.86
CA SER A 122 8.87 -11.85 -8.31
C SER A 122 10.14 -11.10 -8.68
N LEU A 123 10.47 -10.03 -7.99
CA LEU A 123 11.68 -9.24 -8.19
C LEU A 123 12.95 -10.04 -7.83
N GLN A 124 12.95 -10.78 -6.71
CA GLN A 124 14.06 -11.63 -6.32
C GLN A 124 14.32 -12.72 -7.37
N LYS A 125 13.26 -13.40 -7.83
CA LYS A 125 13.35 -14.42 -8.91
C LYS A 125 13.86 -13.83 -10.23
N ALA A 126 13.58 -12.57 -10.51
CA ALA A 126 14.07 -11.83 -11.66
C ALA A 126 15.54 -11.34 -11.50
N GLY A 127 16.19 -11.64 -10.38
CA GLY A 127 17.60 -11.34 -10.14
C GLY A 127 17.88 -9.99 -9.50
N TYR A 128 16.85 -9.27 -9.01
CA TYR A 128 17.06 -8.08 -8.22
C TYR A 128 17.74 -8.43 -6.89
N ALA A 129 18.64 -7.59 -6.41
CA ALA A 129 19.01 -7.57 -5.01
C ALA A 129 17.85 -6.93 -4.23
N THR A 130 17.29 -7.64 -3.28
CA THR A 130 16.09 -7.22 -2.56
C THR A 130 16.41 -6.95 -1.10
N GLY A 131 16.16 -5.72 -0.64
CA GLY A 131 16.38 -5.29 0.75
C GLY A 131 15.11 -4.71 1.36
N GLY A 132 14.72 -5.19 2.53
CA GLY A 132 13.60 -4.69 3.33
C GLY A 132 14.10 -4.19 4.69
N PHE A 133 13.75 -2.94 5.06
CA PHE A 133 14.17 -2.30 6.30
C PHE A 133 12.97 -1.65 6.96
N VAL A 134 12.57 -2.14 8.12
CA VAL A 134 11.32 -1.72 8.77
C VAL A 134 11.57 -1.15 10.17
N SER A 135 10.73 -0.20 10.56
CA SER A 135 10.80 0.50 11.83
C SER A 135 9.82 -0.03 12.88
N THR A 136 9.04 -1.08 12.57
CA THR A 136 8.08 -1.69 13.50
C THR A 136 8.16 -3.21 13.50
N LYS A 137 7.90 -3.83 14.65
CA LYS A 137 7.82 -5.31 14.80
C LYS A 137 6.57 -5.92 14.14
N LEU A 138 5.58 -5.13 13.83
CA LEU A 138 4.38 -5.59 13.11
C LEU A 138 4.76 -6.21 11.75
N LEU A 139 5.71 -5.60 11.05
CA LEU A 139 6.16 -6.02 9.71
C LEU A 139 7.33 -7.01 9.77
N SER A 140 7.25 -7.99 10.65
CA SER A 140 8.33 -8.93 10.93
C SER A 140 8.34 -10.14 9.98
N PRO A 141 9.43 -10.93 9.95
CA PRO A 141 9.48 -12.22 9.27
C PRO A 141 8.37 -13.19 9.72
N LYS A 142 8.00 -13.17 11.00
CA LYS A 142 6.92 -13.99 11.57
C LYS A 142 5.55 -13.60 10.99
N ALA A 143 5.37 -12.34 10.65
CA ALA A 143 4.16 -11.86 9.99
C ALA A 143 4.17 -12.11 8.46
N GLY A 144 5.23 -12.73 7.90
CA GLY A 144 5.35 -13.11 6.50
C GLY A 144 5.97 -12.05 5.59
N PHE A 145 6.47 -10.94 6.13
CA PHE A 145 6.96 -9.80 5.33
C PHE A 145 8.39 -9.94 4.81
N ALA A 146 9.20 -10.87 5.35
CA ALA A 146 10.57 -11.09 4.87
C ALA A 146 10.66 -11.89 3.57
N ARG A 147 9.55 -12.43 3.05
CA ARG A 147 9.55 -13.25 1.85
C ARG A 147 9.97 -12.45 0.61
N GLY A 148 10.87 -13.05 -0.18
CA GLY A 148 11.41 -12.45 -1.40
C GLY A 148 12.44 -11.34 -1.13
N PHE A 149 12.93 -11.18 0.11
CA PHE A 149 14.06 -10.31 0.41
C PHE A 149 15.34 -11.12 0.63
N ASP A 150 16.43 -10.69 -0.02
CA ASP A 150 17.79 -11.23 0.24
C ASP A 150 18.32 -10.74 1.59
N SER A 151 17.92 -9.53 2.01
CA SER A 151 18.22 -8.93 3.29
C SER A 151 16.98 -8.30 3.88
N PHE A 152 16.62 -8.68 5.09
CA PHE A 152 15.50 -8.10 5.82
C PHE A 152 15.92 -7.68 7.22
N ASP A 153 15.71 -6.42 7.59
CA ASP A 153 16.14 -5.86 8.87
C ASP A 153 14.93 -5.30 9.65
N ASP A 154 14.50 -6.06 10.64
CA ASP A 154 13.48 -5.72 11.63
C ASP A 154 14.07 -5.56 13.03
N ARG A 155 15.39 -5.30 13.14
CA ARG A 155 16.07 -5.12 14.42
C ARG A 155 15.63 -3.85 15.09
N ILE A 156 14.80 -4.00 16.11
CA ILE A 156 14.28 -2.92 16.93
C ILE A 156 14.91 -3.08 18.31
N THR A 157 15.70 -2.09 18.71
CA THR A 157 16.23 -2.02 20.06
C THR A 157 15.14 -1.43 20.94
N LEU A 158 14.66 -2.19 21.92
CA LEU A 158 13.78 -1.66 22.95
C LEU A 158 14.55 -0.60 23.73
N ALA A 159 14.44 0.66 23.35
CA ALA A 159 14.99 1.74 24.13
C ALA A 159 14.22 1.83 25.46
N PRO A 160 14.90 1.96 26.61
CA PRO A 160 14.20 2.28 27.84
C PRO A 160 13.47 3.62 27.64
N THR A 161 12.18 3.61 27.89
CA THR A 161 11.24 4.71 27.68
C THR A 161 11.79 6.06 28.12
N ARG A 162 11.89 6.97 27.22
CA ARG A 162 12.39 8.34 27.49
C ARG A 162 11.34 9.26 28.09
N ARG A 163 10.25 8.82 28.71
CA ARG A 163 9.40 9.65 29.59
C ARG A 163 8.30 8.83 30.27
N GLY A 164 8.31 8.89 31.59
CA GLY A 164 7.13 8.88 32.46
C GLY A 164 6.13 7.73 32.32
N GLY A 165 6.54 6.49 32.64
CA GLY A 165 5.57 5.53 33.15
C GLY A 165 4.68 4.78 32.14
N VAL A 166 4.73 5.06 30.87
CA VAL A 166 4.12 4.24 29.81
C VAL A 166 5.23 3.45 29.15
N THR A 167 5.07 2.14 29.07
CA THR A 167 5.96 1.24 28.34
C THR A 167 6.06 1.74 26.91
N GLY A 168 7.26 2.22 26.47
CA GLY A 168 7.45 2.75 25.13
C GLY A 168 7.16 1.69 24.08
N PHE A 169 6.56 2.13 23.00
CA PHE A 169 6.33 1.28 21.83
C PHE A 169 7.68 0.75 21.32
N PRO A 170 7.81 -0.53 20.97
CA PRO A 170 9.00 -1.06 20.34
C PRO A 170 9.09 -0.53 18.91
N GLU A 171 9.71 0.62 18.75
CA GLU A 171 9.95 1.27 17.47
C GLU A 171 11.43 1.48 17.22
N ARG A 172 11.79 1.65 15.97
CA ARG A 172 13.11 2.05 15.52
C ARG A 172 13.00 3.41 14.83
N ALA A 173 13.86 4.34 15.23
CA ALA A 173 13.91 5.64 14.58
C ALA A 173 14.13 5.48 13.07
N GLY A 174 13.35 6.16 12.25
CA GLY A 174 13.44 6.09 10.79
C GLY A 174 14.84 6.44 10.26
N SER A 175 15.58 7.31 10.98
CA SER A 175 16.96 7.63 10.67
C SER A 175 17.90 6.41 10.79
N GLU A 176 17.68 5.53 11.76
CA GLU A 176 18.46 4.29 11.91
C GLU A 176 18.07 3.27 10.83
N THR A 177 16.78 3.20 10.50
CA THR A 177 16.27 2.34 9.42
C THR A 177 16.85 2.76 8.07
N ALA A 178 16.83 4.05 7.76
CA ALA A 178 17.43 4.59 6.54
C ALA A 178 18.97 4.37 6.50
N ALA A 179 19.65 4.54 7.62
CA ALA A 179 21.10 4.27 7.69
C ALA A 179 21.43 2.79 7.44
N ALA A 180 20.66 1.86 7.99
CA ALA A 180 20.83 0.43 7.74
C ALA A 180 20.54 0.07 6.25
N ALA A 181 19.51 0.65 5.66
CA ALA A 181 19.20 0.49 4.25
C ALA A 181 20.34 0.96 3.35
N LEU A 182 20.92 2.13 3.63
CA LEU A 182 22.07 2.67 2.90
C LEU A 182 23.34 1.84 3.09
N ALA A 183 23.58 1.35 4.30
CA ALA A 183 24.72 0.46 4.58
C ALA A 183 24.61 -0.84 3.76
N TRP A 184 23.43 -1.45 3.71
CA TRP A 184 23.18 -2.61 2.85
C TRP A 184 23.34 -2.26 1.37
N LEU A 185 22.77 -1.16 0.90
CA LEU A 185 22.83 -0.74 -0.50
C LEU A 185 24.28 -0.57 -0.97
N ALA A 186 25.17 -0.11 -0.10
CA ALA A 186 26.61 0.04 -0.37
C ALA A 186 27.31 -1.33 -0.60
N THR A 187 26.77 -2.43 -0.11
CA THR A 187 27.31 -3.80 -0.33
C THR A 187 26.86 -4.40 -1.66
N VAL A 188 25.78 -3.88 -2.26
CA VAL A 188 25.21 -4.43 -3.51
C VAL A 188 26.01 -3.93 -4.72
N PRO A 189 26.50 -4.81 -5.62
CA PRO A 189 27.18 -4.40 -6.84
C PRO A 189 26.36 -3.44 -7.68
N LYS A 190 26.96 -2.38 -8.22
CA LYS A 190 26.26 -1.36 -9.04
C LYS A 190 25.60 -1.93 -10.29
N SER A 191 26.12 -3.04 -10.82
CA SER A 191 25.58 -3.73 -11.99
C SER A 191 24.35 -4.59 -11.68
N LYS A 192 23.99 -4.77 -10.41
CA LYS A 192 22.84 -5.56 -10.01
C LYS A 192 21.60 -4.68 -9.84
N PRO A 193 20.43 -5.00 -10.44
CA PRO A 193 19.20 -4.27 -10.17
C PRO A 193 18.81 -4.39 -8.71
N VAL A 194 18.16 -3.38 -8.16
CA VAL A 194 17.82 -3.29 -6.74
C VAL A 194 16.34 -3.04 -6.55
N PHE A 195 15.73 -3.73 -5.61
CA PHE A 195 14.49 -3.35 -4.96
C PHE A 195 14.75 -3.08 -3.49
N LEU A 196 14.48 -1.87 -3.04
CA LEU A 196 14.68 -1.43 -1.67
C LEU A 196 13.36 -0.96 -1.08
N TRP A 197 12.86 -1.65 -0.04
CA TRP A 197 11.74 -1.19 0.75
C TRP A 197 12.23 -0.63 2.07
N VAL A 198 11.81 0.60 2.39
CA VAL A 198 12.09 1.27 3.67
C VAL A 198 10.75 1.71 4.27
N HIS A 199 10.47 1.22 5.47
CA HIS A 199 9.31 1.62 6.24
C HIS A 199 9.75 2.53 7.38
N LEU A 200 9.16 3.74 7.44
CA LEU A 200 9.35 4.73 8.50
C LEU A 200 8.15 4.68 9.45
N PHE A 201 8.39 4.62 10.75
CA PHE A 201 7.32 4.55 11.75
C PHE A 201 6.78 5.93 12.11
N GLU A 202 7.61 7.00 12.04
CA GLU A 202 7.10 8.37 12.15
C GLU A 202 6.14 8.65 10.99
N PRO A 203 4.97 9.30 11.23
CA PRO A 203 4.52 10.03 12.43
C PRO A 203 3.58 9.25 13.38
N HIS A 204 3.78 7.96 13.61
CA HIS A 204 2.95 7.16 14.53
C HIS A 204 3.07 7.65 15.99
N THR A 205 1.98 7.53 16.75
CA THR A 205 1.95 7.83 18.20
C THR A 205 2.94 6.92 18.98
N PRO A 206 3.59 7.39 20.08
CA PRO A 206 3.51 8.71 20.68
C PRO A 206 4.36 9.75 19.93
N TYR A 207 3.78 10.93 19.68
CA TYR A 207 4.45 11.97 18.90
C TYR A 207 5.54 12.66 19.71
N ALA A 208 6.80 12.36 19.39
CA ALA A 208 7.98 12.88 20.07
C ALA A 208 9.11 13.25 19.09
N PRO A 209 8.86 14.20 18.16
CA PRO A 209 9.83 14.56 17.13
C PRO A 209 11.14 15.05 17.75
N PRO A 210 12.29 14.99 17.03
CA PRO A 210 13.56 15.51 17.49
C PRO A 210 13.43 16.95 17.99
N PRO A 211 14.17 17.35 19.05
CA PRO A 211 13.97 18.63 19.75
C PRO A 211 14.01 19.86 18.82
N GLU A 212 14.90 19.85 17.82
CA GLU A 212 15.05 20.94 16.84
C GLU A 212 13.83 21.04 15.88
N ILE A 213 13.16 19.94 15.63
CA ILE A 213 11.92 19.90 14.85
C ILE A 213 10.74 20.24 15.75
N ALA A 214 10.67 19.68 16.96
CA ALA A 214 9.64 19.96 17.95
C ALA A 214 9.52 21.48 18.25
N ALA A 215 10.66 22.19 18.29
CA ALA A 215 10.67 23.64 18.49
C ALA A 215 9.96 24.43 17.39
N ARG A 216 9.98 23.94 16.14
CA ARG A 216 9.27 24.57 15.02
C ARG A 216 7.78 24.21 14.96
N HIS A 217 7.40 23.11 15.60
CA HIS A 217 6.03 22.55 15.60
C HIS A 217 5.46 22.48 17.03
N ALA A 218 5.74 23.47 17.89
CA ALA A 218 5.42 23.54 19.33
C ALA A 218 3.93 23.49 19.51
N GLY A 219 3.03 23.08 19.09
CA GLY A 219 1.57 22.95 19.27
C GLY A 219 0.97 21.85 18.41
N ASP A 220 1.80 21.23 17.55
CA ASP A 220 1.36 20.17 16.66
C ASP A 220 2.48 19.10 16.54
N PRO A 221 2.66 18.26 17.57
CA PRO A 221 3.76 17.28 17.60
C PRO A 221 3.64 16.24 16.49
N TYR A 222 2.42 15.89 16.05
CA TYR A 222 2.24 15.03 14.88
C TYR A 222 2.83 15.68 13.60
N GLN A 223 2.62 16.99 13.39
CA GLN A 223 3.25 17.69 12.27
C GLN A 223 4.77 17.73 12.39
N GLY A 224 5.29 17.78 13.61
CA GLY A 224 6.72 17.63 13.86
C GLY A 224 7.26 16.26 13.44
N GLU A 225 6.52 15.19 13.69
CA GLU A 225 6.89 13.84 13.23
C GLU A 225 6.81 13.72 11.71
N VAL A 226 5.82 14.33 11.06
CA VAL A 226 5.73 14.40 9.60
C VAL A 226 6.98 15.08 9.01
N ALA A 227 7.42 16.19 9.61
CA ALA A 227 8.63 16.88 9.20
C ALA A 227 9.90 16.03 9.46
N ALA A 228 9.92 15.24 10.53
CA ALA A 228 11.02 14.32 10.82
C ALA A 228 11.10 13.20 9.78
N ALA A 229 9.96 12.61 9.40
CA ALA A 229 9.88 11.61 8.32
C ALA A 229 10.35 12.17 6.97
N ASP A 230 9.94 13.40 6.61
CA ASP A 230 10.41 14.08 5.40
C ASP A 230 11.94 14.28 5.40
N ALA A 231 12.50 14.68 6.54
CA ALA A 231 13.96 14.84 6.68
C ALA A 231 14.69 13.48 6.57
N VAL A 232 14.11 12.40 7.08
CA VAL A 232 14.67 11.04 6.92
C VAL A 232 14.62 10.60 5.46
N LEU A 233 13.50 10.82 4.78
CA LEU A 233 13.36 10.55 3.35
C LEU A 233 14.42 11.30 2.55
N GLY A 234 14.67 12.58 2.85
CA GLY A 234 15.73 13.36 2.20
C GLY A 234 17.11 12.71 2.35
N ARG A 235 17.48 12.33 3.57
CA ARG A 235 18.77 11.65 3.83
C ARG A 235 18.90 10.31 3.09
N LEU A 236 17.81 9.55 3.01
CA LEU A 236 17.76 8.28 2.28
C LEU A 236 18.02 8.51 0.78
N LEU A 237 17.29 9.43 0.16
CA LEU A 237 17.41 9.73 -1.28
C LEU A 237 18.80 10.29 -1.63
N ASP A 238 19.31 11.22 -0.83
CA ASP A 238 20.67 11.74 -0.98
C ASP A 238 21.74 10.64 -0.85
N GLY A 239 21.51 9.67 0.03
CA GLY A 239 22.38 8.51 0.19
C GLY A 239 22.37 7.58 -1.03
N ILE A 240 21.20 7.36 -1.62
CA ILE A 240 21.01 6.57 -2.84
C ILE A 240 21.70 7.27 -4.03
N ASP A 241 21.55 8.59 -4.15
CA ASP A 241 22.21 9.39 -5.19
C ASP A 241 23.74 9.31 -5.04
N ARG A 242 24.28 9.55 -3.85
CA ARG A 242 25.74 9.41 -3.57
C ARG A 242 26.27 8.00 -3.82
N ALA A 243 25.42 6.95 -3.70
CA ALA A 243 25.80 5.60 -4.07
C ALA A 243 25.96 5.42 -5.59
N GLY A 244 25.57 6.42 -6.38
CA GLY A 244 25.68 6.44 -7.84
C GLY A 244 24.90 5.31 -8.49
N ARG A 245 23.68 5.07 -8.02
CA ARG A 245 22.76 4.11 -8.61
C ARG A 245 22.10 4.72 -9.84
N GLY A 246 22.14 4.00 -10.96
CA GLY A 246 21.45 4.42 -12.18
C GLY A 246 19.93 4.18 -12.10
N ARG A 247 19.17 4.94 -12.88
CA ARG A 247 17.73 4.79 -13.11
C ARG A 247 16.92 4.52 -11.85
N VAL A 248 16.89 5.50 -10.93
CA VAL A 248 16.14 5.39 -9.68
C VAL A 248 14.66 5.64 -9.93
N LEU A 249 13.81 4.72 -9.44
CA LEU A 249 12.35 4.84 -9.41
C LEU A 249 11.91 4.84 -7.96
N THR A 250 11.31 5.91 -7.49
CA THR A 250 10.90 6.07 -6.10
C THR A 250 9.38 6.13 -6.00
N PHE A 251 8.83 5.29 -5.13
CA PHE A 251 7.45 5.36 -4.65
C PHE A 251 7.49 5.84 -3.21
N VAL A 252 6.71 6.87 -2.89
CA VAL A 252 6.46 7.33 -1.51
C VAL A 252 4.98 7.23 -1.25
N ALA A 253 4.59 6.48 -0.22
CA ALA A 253 3.20 6.28 0.14
C ALA A 253 3.01 6.32 1.66
N GLY A 254 1.93 6.95 2.15
CA GLY A 254 1.39 6.62 3.46
C GLY A 254 0.71 5.25 3.38
N ASP A 255 0.85 4.41 4.38
CA ASP A 255 0.15 3.12 4.45
C ASP A 255 -1.31 3.29 4.89
N HIS A 256 -1.57 4.18 5.84
CA HIS A 256 -2.85 4.74 6.28
C HIS A 256 -2.61 6.10 6.92
N GLY A 257 -3.68 6.79 7.31
CA GLY A 257 -3.60 8.05 8.04
C GLY A 257 -3.78 7.87 9.54
N GLU A 258 -4.15 8.98 10.21
CA GLU A 258 -4.27 9.10 11.66
C GLU A 258 -5.53 9.91 12.01
N GLY A 259 -6.27 9.52 13.02
CA GLY A 259 -7.52 10.19 13.39
C GLY A 259 -7.32 11.58 13.96
N LEU A 260 -6.36 11.77 14.86
CA LEU A 260 -6.05 13.05 15.54
C LEU A 260 -7.26 13.72 16.20
N GLY A 261 -8.27 12.93 16.59
CA GLY A 261 -9.54 13.39 17.15
C GLY A 261 -10.61 13.74 16.11
N ASP A 262 -10.31 13.72 14.81
CA ASP A 262 -11.34 13.85 13.78
C ASP A 262 -12.32 12.67 13.88
N HIS A 263 -13.62 12.94 13.75
CA HIS A 263 -14.70 11.98 13.98
C HIS A 263 -14.62 11.23 15.33
N GLY A 264 -13.86 11.74 16.31
CA GLY A 264 -13.69 11.17 17.64
C GLY A 264 -12.63 10.07 17.74
N GLU A 265 -11.96 9.68 16.66
CA GLU A 265 -10.84 8.74 16.67
C GLU A 265 -9.53 9.49 16.91
N THR A 266 -8.86 9.19 18.03
CA THR A 266 -7.57 9.85 18.38
C THR A 266 -6.40 9.23 17.64
N THR A 267 -6.47 7.90 17.40
CA THR A 267 -5.48 7.12 16.66
C THR A 267 -6.08 6.61 15.34
N HIS A 268 -6.04 5.34 15.07
CA HIS A 268 -6.52 4.72 13.83
C HIS A 268 -7.00 3.28 14.08
N GLY A 269 -7.61 2.66 13.07
CA GLY A 269 -7.96 1.24 13.07
C GLY A 269 -9.46 0.95 13.12
N ILE A 270 -10.27 1.89 13.57
CA ILE A 270 -11.72 1.71 13.71
C ILE A 270 -12.47 2.27 12.51
N PHE A 271 -12.34 3.57 12.25
CA PHE A 271 -13.11 4.23 11.21
C PHE A 271 -12.47 4.14 9.82
N LEU A 272 -13.27 4.49 8.81
CA LEU A 272 -12.89 4.53 7.41
C LEU A 272 -13.13 5.94 6.81
N PHE A 273 -12.97 7.00 7.61
CA PHE A 273 -13.03 8.37 7.14
C PHE A 273 -11.76 8.78 6.39
N GLN A 274 -11.78 9.90 5.67
CA GLN A 274 -10.67 10.30 4.79
C GLN A 274 -9.37 10.61 5.54
N GLU A 275 -9.42 11.03 6.81
CA GLU A 275 -8.24 11.26 7.63
C GLU A 275 -7.39 10.01 7.84
N VAL A 276 -8.01 8.82 7.82
CA VAL A 276 -7.29 7.54 7.93
C VAL A 276 -7.17 6.80 6.60
N MET A 277 -8.01 7.13 5.61
CA MET A 277 -8.10 6.41 4.34
C MET A 277 -7.32 7.07 3.21
N ARG A 278 -7.37 8.42 3.09
CA ARG A 278 -6.68 9.15 2.03
C ARG A 278 -5.23 9.37 2.40
N VAL A 279 -4.34 8.78 1.63
CA VAL A 279 -2.90 8.82 1.88
C VAL A 279 -2.14 9.52 0.75
N PRO A 280 -0.97 10.09 1.03
CA PRO A 280 -0.06 10.52 -0.03
C PRO A 280 0.38 9.31 -0.85
N LEU A 281 0.43 9.50 -2.17
CA LEU A 281 1.09 8.59 -3.10
C LEU A 281 1.79 9.41 -4.18
N ILE A 282 3.12 9.26 -4.26
CA ILE A 282 3.96 9.97 -5.20
C ILE A 282 4.87 8.96 -5.89
N VAL A 283 5.03 9.11 -7.21
CA VAL A 283 5.94 8.30 -8.03
C VAL A 283 6.91 9.23 -8.74
N HIS A 284 8.20 9.07 -8.48
CA HIS A 284 9.27 9.90 -9.04
C HIS A 284 10.33 9.02 -9.71
N GLY A 285 10.77 9.41 -10.91
CA GLY A 285 11.78 8.66 -11.67
C GLY A 285 11.97 9.23 -13.06
N PRO A 286 12.69 10.37 -13.21
CA PRO A 286 12.85 11.03 -14.51
C PRO A 286 13.54 10.11 -15.54
N GLU A 287 14.46 9.24 -15.13
CA GLU A 287 15.13 8.26 -15.98
C GLU A 287 14.22 7.12 -16.44
N TRP A 288 13.06 6.97 -15.81
CA TRP A 288 11.99 6.04 -16.20
C TRP A 288 10.96 6.68 -17.15
N GLY A 289 11.18 7.94 -17.54
CA GLY A 289 10.25 8.69 -18.38
C GLY A 289 9.07 9.29 -17.61
N ILE A 290 9.10 9.23 -16.28
CA ILE A 290 8.09 9.86 -15.44
C ILE A 290 8.25 11.37 -15.51
N ARG A 291 7.14 12.07 -15.70
CA ARG A 291 7.08 13.54 -15.82
C ARG A 291 6.08 14.10 -14.84
N PRO A 292 6.25 15.36 -14.41
CA PRO A 292 5.30 16.01 -13.50
C PRO A 292 3.86 15.89 -13.97
N ALA A 293 3.01 15.35 -13.11
CA ALA A 293 1.57 15.26 -13.32
C ALA A 293 0.81 15.14 -12.00
N VAL A 294 -0.45 15.56 -12.00
CA VAL A 294 -1.40 15.33 -10.91
C VAL A 294 -2.50 14.40 -11.43
N VAL A 295 -2.82 13.37 -10.66
CA VAL A 295 -3.84 12.36 -11.00
C VAL A 295 -4.96 12.44 -9.98
N ASP A 296 -6.13 12.89 -10.42
CA ASP A 296 -7.34 13.04 -9.58
C ASP A 296 -8.15 11.74 -9.44
N ALA A 297 -7.85 10.74 -10.28
CA ALA A 297 -8.54 9.46 -10.23
C ALA A 297 -8.28 8.74 -8.91
N SER A 298 -9.33 8.14 -8.34
CA SER A 298 -9.19 7.29 -7.15
C SER A 298 -8.37 6.05 -7.49
N VAL A 299 -7.28 5.86 -6.78
CA VAL A 299 -6.36 4.72 -6.88
C VAL A 299 -6.22 4.04 -5.52
N SER A 300 -5.79 2.80 -5.52
CA SER A 300 -5.62 1.99 -4.31
C SER A 300 -4.15 1.67 -4.06
N LEU A 301 -3.76 1.49 -2.81
CA LEU A 301 -2.41 0.98 -2.49
C LEU A 301 -2.18 -0.46 -3.02
N THR A 302 -3.23 -1.22 -3.33
CA THR A 302 -3.11 -2.50 -4.06
C THR A 302 -2.49 -2.34 -5.45
N ASP A 303 -2.54 -1.13 -6.02
CA ASP A 303 -2.05 -0.85 -7.37
C ASP A 303 -0.51 -0.80 -7.44
N LEU A 304 0.18 -0.68 -6.30
CA LEU A 304 1.63 -0.53 -6.24
C LEU A 304 2.36 -1.77 -6.77
N ALA A 305 2.01 -2.97 -6.31
CA ALA A 305 2.64 -4.21 -6.76
C ALA A 305 2.48 -4.45 -8.28
N PRO A 306 1.26 -4.38 -8.88
CA PRO A 306 1.11 -4.48 -10.32
C PRO A 306 1.86 -3.39 -11.10
N THR A 307 1.93 -2.17 -10.56
CA THR A 307 2.66 -1.06 -11.20
C THR A 307 4.17 -1.33 -11.27
N VAL A 308 4.76 -1.77 -10.17
CA VAL A 308 6.18 -2.16 -10.11
C VAL A 308 6.48 -3.27 -11.12
N LEU A 309 5.64 -4.31 -11.17
CA LEU A 309 5.84 -5.43 -12.09
C LEU A 309 5.73 -5.02 -13.55
N GLU A 310 4.74 -4.21 -13.92
CA GLU A 310 4.61 -3.73 -15.29
C GLU A 310 5.78 -2.82 -15.70
N LEU A 311 6.21 -1.90 -14.83
CA LEU A 311 7.36 -1.02 -15.11
C LEU A 311 8.66 -1.81 -15.26
N THR A 312 8.78 -2.96 -14.61
CA THR A 312 9.93 -3.86 -14.72
C THR A 312 9.78 -4.94 -15.79
N ALA A 313 8.67 -4.92 -16.55
CA ALA A 313 8.33 -5.93 -17.54
C ALA A 313 8.28 -7.37 -16.98
N LEU A 314 7.88 -7.51 -15.72
CA LEU A 314 7.67 -8.79 -15.05
C LEU A 314 6.20 -9.23 -15.13
N PRO A 315 5.93 -10.55 -15.07
CA PRO A 315 4.56 -11.06 -15.06
C PRO A 315 3.75 -10.53 -13.87
N ALA A 316 2.47 -10.28 -14.09
CA ALA A 316 1.53 -9.90 -13.03
C ALA A 316 1.43 -10.99 -11.94
N LEU A 317 1.18 -10.57 -10.70
CA LEU A 317 0.91 -11.51 -9.60
C LEU A 317 -0.42 -12.23 -9.83
N PRO A 318 -0.45 -13.57 -9.73
CA PRO A 318 -1.71 -14.30 -9.78
C PRO A 318 -2.68 -13.81 -8.71
N GLY A 319 -3.91 -13.49 -9.10
CA GLY A 319 -4.98 -13.09 -8.20
C GLY A 319 -4.82 -11.72 -7.55
N ALA A 320 -3.90 -10.87 -7.99
CA ALA A 320 -3.91 -9.47 -7.60
C ALA A 320 -5.20 -8.79 -8.08
N ASP A 321 -5.82 -7.99 -7.23
CA ASP A 321 -7.01 -7.19 -7.56
C ASP A 321 -6.69 -5.70 -7.81
N GLY A 322 -5.47 -5.29 -7.50
CA GLY A 322 -4.92 -3.99 -7.88
C GLY A 322 -4.71 -3.85 -9.38
N LEU A 323 -4.75 -2.62 -9.85
CA LEU A 323 -4.60 -2.25 -11.27
C LEU A 323 -3.30 -1.46 -11.46
N SER A 324 -2.53 -1.80 -12.48
CA SER A 324 -1.28 -1.09 -12.75
C SER A 324 -1.50 0.38 -13.11
N LEU A 325 -0.71 1.25 -12.51
CA LEU A 325 -0.64 2.68 -12.78
C LEU A 325 0.48 3.03 -13.78
N ALA A 326 1.18 2.03 -14.35
CA ALA A 326 2.34 2.24 -15.22
C ALA A 326 2.02 3.15 -16.43
N ALA A 327 0.83 3.00 -17.03
CA ALA A 327 0.42 3.82 -18.15
C ALA A 327 0.28 5.31 -17.75
N VAL A 328 -0.33 5.61 -16.61
CA VAL A 328 -0.53 7.00 -16.17
C VAL A 328 0.77 7.61 -15.66
N VAL A 329 1.59 6.88 -14.91
CA VAL A 329 2.85 7.45 -14.38
C VAL A 329 3.89 7.71 -15.47
N THR A 330 3.83 6.98 -16.59
CA THR A 330 4.72 7.20 -17.75
C THR A 330 4.09 8.12 -18.81
N GLY A 331 2.91 8.69 -18.57
CA GLY A 331 2.22 9.56 -19.52
C GLY A 331 1.73 8.86 -20.80
N ARG A 332 1.66 7.51 -20.81
CA ARG A 332 1.23 6.71 -21.97
C ARG A 332 -0.28 6.45 -22.00
N GLY A 333 -0.99 6.79 -20.94
CA GLY A 333 -2.43 6.59 -20.84
C GLY A 333 -3.02 7.20 -19.58
N ALA A 334 -4.35 7.09 -19.44
CA ALA A 334 -5.07 7.51 -18.24
C ALA A 334 -4.96 6.46 -17.12
N ALA A 335 -5.35 6.85 -15.91
CA ALA A 335 -5.53 5.92 -14.81
C ALA A 335 -6.56 4.84 -15.18
N PRO A 336 -6.37 3.59 -14.71
CA PRO A 336 -7.25 2.49 -15.07
C PRO A 336 -8.68 2.74 -14.59
N GLN A 337 -9.66 2.41 -15.44
CA GLN A 337 -11.07 2.49 -15.08
C GLN A 337 -11.41 1.36 -14.09
N ARG A 338 -12.07 1.72 -12.99
CA ARG A 338 -12.50 0.78 -11.95
C ARG A 338 -13.90 1.12 -11.44
N GLY A 339 -14.59 0.15 -10.88
CA GLY A 339 -15.91 0.34 -10.25
C GLY A 339 -15.87 1.10 -8.93
N GLY A 340 -14.67 1.47 -8.46
CA GLY A 340 -14.39 2.16 -7.22
C GLY A 340 -13.19 1.56 -6.49
N VAL A 341 -12.79 2.19 -5.41
CA VAL A 341 -11.80 1.69 -4.43
C VAL A 341 -12.54 1.32 -3.16
N PHE A 342 -12.32 0.12 -2.63
CA PHE A 342 -12.94 -0.29 -1.38
C PHE A 342 -11.92 -0.57 -0.30
N ALA A 343 -12.37 -0.48 0.95
CA ALA A 343 -11.60 -0.77 2.15
C ALA A 343 -12.48 -1.46 3.20
N GLU A 344 -11.81 -2.14 4.13
CA GLU A 344 -12.47 -2.81 5.26
C GLU A 344 -11.77 -2.48 6.57
N SER A 345 -12.55 -2.30 7.66
CA SER A 345 -12.06 -2.26 9.03
C SER A 345 -12.68 -3.40 9.83
N HIS A 346 -11.84 -4.33 10.24
CA HIS A 346 -12.21 -5.52 11.00
C HIS A 346 -11.97 -5.38 12.51
N MET A 347 -11.14 -4.41 12.92
CA MET A 347 -10.80 -4.18 14.31
C MET A 347 -12.03 -3.99 15.21
N PRO A 348 -13.08 -3.22 14.81
CA PRO A 348 -14.29 -3.08 15.60
C PRO A 348 -14.96 -4.43 15.92
N GLN A 349 -14.97 -5.34 14.93
CA GLN A 349 -15.61 -6.66 15.11
C GLN A 349 -14.74 -7.60 15.94
N ILE A 350 -13.46 -7.65 15.65
CA ILE A 350 -12.53 -8.62 16.25
C ILE A 350 -12.19 -8.25 17.70
N GLU A 351 -11.99 -6.97 17.99
CA GLU A 351 -11.49 -6.53 19.30
C GLU A 351 -12.59 -6.04 20.24
N TYR A 352 -13.68 -5.47 19.68
CA TYR A 352 -14.74 -4.87 20.50
C TYR A 352 -16.11 -5.57 20.39
N GLY A 353 -16.26 -6.55 19.48
CA GLY A 353 -17.54 -7.21 19.25
C GLY A 353 -18.63 -6.29 18.66
N TRP A 354 -18.22 -5.17 18.03
CA TRP A 354 -19.10 -4.26 17.30
C TRP A 354 -19.31 -4.77 15.86
N SER A 355 -20.06 -4.05 15.05
CA SER A 355 -20.01 -4.27 13.59
C SER A 355 -18.67 -3.81 13.04
N GLY A 356 -18.12 -4.54 12.08
CA GLY A 356 -17.05 -3.98 11.25
C GLY A 356 -17.59 -2.97 10.25
N LEU A 357 -16.69 -2.34 9.48
CA LEU A 357 -17.01 -1.33 8.50
C LEU A 357 -16.47 -1.70 7.13
N ARG A 358 -17.17 -1.27 6.08
CA ARG A 358 -16.67 -1.25 4.71
C ARG A 358 -16.81 0.15 4.12
N ALA A 359 -15.90 0.57 3.28
CA ALA A 359 -16.03 1.80 2.52
C ALA A 359 -15.88 1.55 1.03
N LEU A 360 -16.58 2.35 0.22
CA LEU A 360 -16.43 2.44 -1.22
C LEU A 360 -16.24 3.90 -1.60
N VAL A 361 -15.16 4.19 -2.32
CA VAL A 361 -14.96 5.48 -2.99
C VAL A 361 -15.16 5.29 -4.48
N GLN A 362 -16.19 5.93 -5.04
CA GLN A 362 -16.52 5.90 -6.46
C GLN A 362 -16.64 7.32 -7.00
N GLY A 363 -15.60 7.80 -7.70
CA GLY A 363 -15.49 9.20 -8.07
C GLY A 363 -15.46 10.09 -6.83
N ARG A 364 -16.42 11.02 -6.73
CA ARG A 364 -16.58 11.92 -5.58
C ARG A 364 -17.48 11.37 -4.46
N THR A 365 -18.16 10.28 -4.71
CA THR A 365 -19.09 9.69 -3.74
C THR A 365 -18.39 8.65 -2.89
N LYS A 366 -18.57 8.73 -1.57
CA LYS A 366 -18.09 7.74 -0.62
C LYS A 366 -19.21 7.18 0.23
N LEU A 367 -19.35 5.86 0.19
CA LEU A 367 -20.19 5.08 1.08
C LEU A 367 -19.34 4.52 2.22
N ILE A 368 -19.79 4.67 3.47
CA ILE A 368 -19.34 3.85 4.61
C ILE A 368 -20.50 2.92 4.96
N GLN A 369 -20.34 1.64 4.65
CA GLN A 369 -21.31 0.60 4.99
C GLN A 369 -21.12 0.18 6.44
N ALA A 370 -22.17 0.31 7.21
CA ALA A 370 -22.30 0.01 8.63
C ALA A 370 -23.73 -0.47 8.89
N PRO A 371 -24.11 -0.89 10.10
CA PRO A 371 -25.52 -1.14 10.45
C PRO A 371 -26.43 0.04 10.09
N ARG A 372 -25.99 1.25 10.35
CA ARG A 372 -26.55 2.48 9.80
C ARG A 372 -25.45 3.14 8.93
N SER A 373 -25.56 2.90 7.64
CA SER A 373 -24.56 3.38 6.66
C SER A 373 -24.57 4.92 6.51
N ALA A 374 -23.43 5.48 6.11
CA ALA A 374 -23.27 6.90 5.86
C ALA A 374 -22.80 7.15 4.41
N LEU A 375 -23.16 8.30 3.83
CA LEU A 375 -22.85 8.69 2.46
C LEU A 375 -22.29 10.11 2.42
N TYR A 376 -21.19 10.29 1.70
CA TYR A 376 -20.49 11.58 1.62
C TYR A 376 -20.19 11.98 0.19
N ASP A 377 -20.08 13.28 -0.04
CA ASP A 377 -19.59 13.89 -1.28
C ASP A 377 -18.22 14.50 -1.03
N LEU A 378 -17.16 13.81 -1.41
CA LEU A 378 -15.77 14.18 -1.09
C LEU A 378 -15.31 15.48 -1.77
N ALA A 379 -15.99 15.93 -2.84
CA ALA A 379 -15.64 17.18 -3.49
C ALA A 379 -16.22 18.40 -2.75
N GLU A 380 -17.43 18.28 -2.19
CA GLU A 380 -18.09 19.35 -1.45
C GLU A 380 -17.82 19.30 0.05
N ASP A 381 -17.56 18.09 0.56
CA ASP A 381 -17.30 17.82 1.98
C ASP A 381 -16.13 16.84 2.14
N PRO A 382 -14.91 17.28 1.84
CA PRO A 382 -13.72 16.42 1.94
C PRO A 382 -13.40 15.96 3.38
N ARG A 383 -14.07 16.54 4.38
CA ARG A 383 -13.95 16.17 5.80
C ARG A 383 -15.10 15.33 6.32
N GLU A 384 -16.04 14.93 5.46
CA GLU A 384 -17.13 14.01 5.77
C GLU A 384 -17.97 14.41 7.01
N LYS A 385 -18.27 15.71 7.13
CA LYS A 385 -19.04 16.27 8.24
C LYS A 385 -20.56 16.21 8.00
N ARG A 386 -20.99 16.00 6.75
CA ARG A 386 -22.39 16.01 6.35
C ARG A 386 -22.80 14.66 5.73
N ASP A 387 -23.44 13.83 6.54
CA ASP A 387 -24.01 12.57 6.05
C ASP A 387 -25.19 12.84 5.10
N LEU A 388 -25.10 12.32 3.88
CA LEU A 388 -26.09 12.44 2.82
C LEU A 388 -26.93 11.17 2.64
N ALA A 389 -26.79 10.14 3.47
CA ALA A 389 -27.44 8.84 3.31
C ALA A 389 -28.98 8.97 3.21
N VAL A 390 -29.58 9.86 4.01
CA VAL A 390 -31.04 10.12 3.95
C VAL A 390 -31.39 10.93 2.70
N ALA A 391 -30.64 12.00 2.41
CA ALA A 391 -30.93 12.89 1.27
C ALA A 391 -30.72 12.22 -0.08
N ARG A 392 -29.80 11.27 -0.18
CA ARG A 392 -29.43 10.53 -1.39
C ARG A 392 -29.72 9.02 -1.27
N ALA A 393 -30.77 8.66 -0.53
CA ALA A 393 -31.13 7.27 -0.23
C ALA A 393 -31.33 6.39 -1.47
N SER A 394 -31.77 6.98 -2.58
CA SER A 394 -31.95 6.27 -3.87
C SER A 394 -30.65 5.79 -4.50
N GLU A 395 -29.49 6.34 -4.13
CA GLU A 395 -28.17 5.93 -4.65
C GLU A 395 -27.59 4.75 -3.86
N MET A 396 -28.00 4.55 -2.61
CA MET A 396 -27.44 3.57 -1.70
C MET A 396 -27.43 2.13 -2.25
N PRO A 397 -28.52 1.61 -2.87
CA PRO A 397 -28.54 0.23 -3.37
C PRO A 397 -27.46 -0.03 -4.42
N ALA A 398 -27.27 0.89 -5.36
CA ALA A 398 -26.26 0.73 -6.41
C ALA A 398 -24.82 0.77 -5.87
N LEU A 399 -24.55 1.63 -4.86
CA LEU A 399 -23.25 1.70 -4.22
C LEU A 399 -22.95 0.44 -3.39
N VAL A 400 -23.93 -0.10 -2.67
CA VAL A 400 -23.80 -1.36 -1.92
C VAL A 400 -23.57 -2.54 -2.87
N GLU A 401 -24.26 -2.57 -4.02
CA GLU A 401 -24.04 -3.59 -5.06
C GLU A 401 -22.61 -3.50 -5.62
N ALA A 402 -22.15 -2.31 -5.99
CA ALA A 402 -20.80 -2.08 -6.50
C ALA A 402 -19.72 -2.52 -5.48
N LEU A 403 -19.90 -2.18 -4.21
CA LEU A 403 -19.00 -2.62 -3.11
C LEU A 403 -19.00 -4.15 -2.97
N THR A 404 -20.18 -4.76 -3.01
CA THR A 404 -20.35 -6.22 -2.89
C THR A 404 -19.66 -6.94 -4.05
N ASP A 405 -19.75 -6.39 -5.27
CA ASP A 405 -19.12 -6.97 -6.46
C ASP A 405 -17.60 -6.87 -6.42
N LEU A 406 -17.05 -5.72 -6.00
CA LEU A 406 -15.61 -5.56 -5.81
C LEU A 406 -15.09 -6.59 -4.80
N ARG A 407 -15.75 -6.69 -3.66
CA ARG A 407 -15.40 -7.64 -2.61
C ARG A 407 -15.51 -9.09 -3.07
N ARG A 408 -16.58 -9.45 -3.81
CA ARG A 408 -16.77 -10.80 -4.34
C ARG A 408 -15.62 -11.21 -5.27
N ARG A 409 -15.15 -10.30 -6.12
CA ARG A 409 -14.00 -10.52 -6.98
C ARG A 409 -12.71 -10.76 -6.18
N ALA A 410 -12.47 -9.95 -5.15
CA ALA A 410 -11.33 -10.10 -4.26
C ALA A 410 -11.36 -11.46 -3.52
N VAL A 411 -12.51 -11.88 -2.99
CA VAL A 411 -12.69 -13.20 -2.37
C VAL A 411 -12.45 -14.34 -3.36
N ALA A 412 -12.96 -14.22 -4.60
CA ALA A 412 -12.79 -15.25 -5.62
C ALA A 412 -11.33 -15.42 -6.06
N SER A 413 -10.50 -14.40 -5.90
CA SER A 413 -9.07 -14.44 -6.20
C SER A 413 -8.22 -14.92 -5.01
N ALA A 414 -8.81 -15.09 -3.82
CA ALA A 414 -8.11 -15.56 -2.63
C ALA A 414 -7.56 -16.98 -2.84
N PRO A 415 -6.35 -17.29 -2.37
CA PRO A 415 -5.84 -18.65 -2.39
C PRO A 415 -6.76 -19.59 -1.59
N ALA A 416 -6.93 -20.85 -2.06
CA ALA A 416 -7.65 -21.85 -1.30
C ALA A 416 -6.99 -22.03 0.08
N ALA A 417 -7.78 -21.82 1.16
CA ALA A 417 -7.36 -21.96 2.55
C ALA A 417 -6.04 -21.21 2.89
N ALA A 418 -6.06 -19.89 2.86
CA ALA A 418 -5.12 -19.15 3.67
C ALA A 418 -5.57 -19.33 5.13
N ASP A 419 -5.04 -20.34 5.82
CA ASP A 419 -5.11 -20.40 7.30
C ASP A 419 -4.27 -19.21 7.83
N SER A 420 -4.87 -18.03 7.78
CA SER A 420 -4.27 -16.78 8.28
C SER A 420 -4.29 -16.69 9.81
N ASN A 421 -4.86 -17.69 10.48
CA ASN A 421 -4.88 -17.80 11.94
C ASN A 421 -3.53 -18.30 12.46
N ALA A 422 -2.55 -17.40 12.52
CA ALA A 422 -1.36 -17.69 13.30
C ALA A 422 -1.71 -17.66 14.77
N SER A 423 -1.31 -18.69 15.52
CA SER A 423 -1.34 -18.61 16.99
C SER A 423 -0.38 -17.50 17.41
N VAL A 424 -0.91 -16.46 18.05
CA VAL A 424 -0.08 -15.39 18.61
C VAL A 424 0.75 -15.99 19.75
N SER A 425 2.08 -15.94 19.66
CA SER A 425 2.95 -16.36 20.76
C SER A 425 2.83 -15.37 21.92
N GLU A 426 3.20 -15.81 23.14
CA GLU A 426 3.21 -14.91 24.31
C GLU A 426 4.07 -13.66 24.10
N ASP A 427 5.19 -13.79 23.37
CA ASP A 427 6.07 -12.67 23.06
C ASP A 427 5.43 -11.70 22.04
N GLN A 428 4.78 -12.23 21.00
CA GLN A 428 3.98 -11.41 20.08
C GLN A 428 2.83 -10.70 20.81
N MET A 429 2.20 -11.38 21.77
CA MET A 429 1.17 -10.78 22.61
C MET A 429 1.71 -9.59 23.41
N LYS A 430 2.89 -9.72 24.01
CA LYS A 430 3.55 -8.62 24.73
C LYS A 430 3.92 -7.46 23.82
N ASP A 431 4.45 -7.75 22.62
CA ASP A 431 4.78 -6.73 21.61
C ASP A 431 3.53 -5.98 21.17
N LEU A 432 2.41 -6.68 20.92
CA LEU A 432 1.13 -6.08 20.54
C LEU A 432 0.52 -5.24 21.67
N GLN A 433 0.59 -5.73 22.91
CA GLN A 433 0.14 -4.96 24.09
C GLN A 433 0.99 -3.70 24.29
N ALA A 434 2.31 -3.81 24.05
CA ALA A 434 3.22 -2.66 24.10
C ALA A 434 2.91 -1.62 23.00
N LEU A 435 2.31 -2.05 21.87
CA LEU A 435 1.83 -1.19 20.77
C LEU A 435 0.39 -0.68 21.01
N GLY A 436 -0.20 -0.91 22.18
CA GLY A 436 -1.56 -0.45 22.50
C GLY A 436 -2.68 -1.29 21.93
N TYR A 437 -2.38 -2.39 21.24
CA TYR A 437 -3.41 -3.30 20.73
C TYR A 437 -3.91 -4.22 21.83
N ALA A 438 -5.22 -4.25 22.04
CA ALA A 438 -5.85 -5.16 23.01
C ALA A 438 -5.73 -6.59 22.46
N ALA A 439 -4.73 -7.32 22.92
CA ALA A 439 -4.53 -8.70 22.53
C ALA A 439 -5.52 -9.60 23.29
N SER A 440 -6.74 -9.75 22.82
CA SER A 440 -7.58 -10.89 23.19
C SER A 440 -6.97 -12.12 22.51
N GLY A 441 -6.48 -13.06 23.27
CA GLY A 441 -5.60 -14.19 22.93
C GLY A 441 -5.97 -15.13 21.77
N ARG A 442 -6.96 -14.84 20.97
CA ARG A 442 -7.28 -15.40 19.64
C ARG A 442 -8.15 -14.42 18.87
N PRO A 443 -7.82 -14.08 17.62
CA PRO A 443 -8.74 -13.36 16.76
C PRO A 443 -9.96 -14.27 16.53
N ASN A 444 -11.01 -14.01 17.26
CA ASN A 444 -12.24 -14.77 17.11
C ASN A 444 -13.14 -14.03 16.11
N ARG A 445 -12.84 -14.18 14.81
CA ARG A 445 -13.88 -13.84 13.83
C ARG A 445 -15.04 -14.80 14.07
N PRO A 446 -16.23 -14.34 14.48
CA PRO A 446 -17.38 -15.21 14.64
C PRO A 446 -17.65 -15.96 13.34
N ALA A 447 -17.59 -17.29 13.36
CA ALA A 447 -17.84 -18.11 12.18
C ALA A 447 -19.25 -17.82 11.64
N GLY A 448 -19.33 -17.46 10.34
CA GLY A 448 -20.62 -17.22 9.69
C GLY A 448 -21.23 -15.84 9.88
N VAL A 449 -20.62 -14.93 10.64
CA VAL A 449 -21.07 -13.53 10.79
C VAL A 449 -20.46 -12.67 9.68
N ASP A 450 -21.29 -11.87 8.99
CA ASP A 450 -20.77 -10.89 8.01
C ASP A 450 -19.97 -9.81 8.76
N LEU A 451 -19.03 -9.17 8.08
CA LEU A 451 -18.25 -8.05 8.64
C LEU A 451 -19.19 -6.93 9.11
N VAL A 452 -20.16 -6.58 8.30
CA VAL A 452 -21.20 -5.61 8.68
C VAL A 452 -22.43 -6.37 9.17
N ASP A 453 -22.55 -6.46 10.49
CA ASP A 453 -23.68 -7.11 11.15
C ASP A 453 -24.75 -6.07 11.52
N PRO A 454 -25.96 -6.13 10.92
CA PRO A 454 -27.03 -5.16 11.18
C PRO A 454 -27.54 -5.17 12.61
N ASN A 455 -27.27 -6.24 13.37
CA ASN A 455 -27.72 -6.39 14.77
C ASN A 455 -26.63 -6.02 15.79
N ALA A 456 -25.39 -5.79 15.33
CA ALA A 456 -24.30 -5.40 16.21
C ALA A 456 -24.26 -3.88 16.43
N ILE A 457 -23.48 -3.47 17.44
CA ILE A 457 -23.24 -2.03 17.71
C ILE A 457 -22.65 -1.36 16.47
N ASN A 458 -23.25 -0.27 16.04
CA ASN A 458 -22.74 0.54 14.94
C ASN A 458 -21.57 1.40 15.43
N PRO A 459 -20.35 1.22 14.90
CA PRO A 459 -19.19 2.02 15.32
C PRO A 459 -19.41 3.53 15.11
N LEU A 460 -20.10 3.92 14.04
CA LEU A 460 -20.38 5.34 13.73
C LEU A 460 -21.23 6.06 14.80
N ASP A 461 -21.92 5.30 15.68
CA ASP A 461 -22.66 5.83 16.83
C ASP A 461 -21.81 5.86 18.11
N ARG A 462 -20.52 5.51 18.04
CA ARG A 462 -19.60 5.37 19.16
C ARG A 462 -18.40 6.31 19.11
N THR A 463 -18.47 7.36 18.33
CA THR A 463 -17.40 8.33 18.14
C THR A 463 -16.90 8.95 19.46
N GLU A 464 -17.79 9.13 20.43
CA GLU A 464 -17.45 9.64 21.78
C GLU A 464 -16.67 8.62 22.66
N TYR A 465 -16.76 7.31 22.35
CA TYR A 465 -16.09 6.26 23.12
C TYR A 465 -14.75 5.87 22.50
N VAL A 466 -14.56 6.05 21.22
CA VAL A 466 -13.34 5.62 20.51
C VAL A 466 -12.10 6.34 21.05
N GLY A 467 -12.22 7.61 21.45
CA GLY A 467 -11.13 8.35 22.08
C GLY A 467 -10.73 7.86 23.49
N LEU A 468 -11.52 6.95 24.09
CA LEU A 468 -11.21 6.37 25.41
C LEU A 468 -10.34 5.09 25.31
N PHE A 469 -10.17 4.55 24.12
CA PHE A 469 -9.42 3.30 23.88
C PHE A 469 -8.03 3.54 23.28
N ALA A 470 -7.62 4.80 23.14
CA ALA A 470 -6.32 5.23 22.59
C ALA A 470 -5.27 5.43 23.69
#